data_8283d259d31d0ce41a39cf655ef687e6
#
_entry.id   8283d259d31d0ce41a39cf655ef687e6
#
_cell.length_a   1.000
_cell.length_b   1.000
_cell.length_c   1.000
_cell.angle_alpha   90.00
_cell.angle_beta   90.00
_cell.angle_gamma   90.00
#
_symmetry.space_group_name_H-M   'P 1'
#
loop_
_entity.id
_entity.type
_entity.pdbx_description
1 polymer ?
#
loop_
_entity_poly.entity_id
_entity_poly.type
_entity_poly.pdbx_seq_one_letter_code
_entity_poly.pdbx_strand_id
1 'polypeptide(L)'
;HVVASGKKLILFGYSIGALMVPSLVNRNRESVLAAIIFDTMIFGPKDYFVKNKIRQDILRGIPKDKIMYNARTFDSFIEIVLDGKHSINDIVKQNPQYSTYVEHGLFAGHDTNYYHELSEIDFLSGCKSISLPLLLLIGSRDCAIDFKQHLFFFDSISSTESDIIHKEVFSIDHSFRNETGSIDSECIKCI
;
A
#
# COMPACT_ATOMS: atom_id res chain seq x y z
N HIS A 1 7.35 2.02 -22.72
CA HIS A 1 7.83 2.69 -23.96
C HIS A 1 8.49 4.07 -23.74
N VAL A 2 8.54 4.58 -22.51
CA VAL A 2 9.17 5.89 -22.19
C VAL A 2 10.70 5.80 -22.17
N VAL A 3 11.26 4.59 -21.93
CA VAL A 3 12.71 4.37 -21.77
C VAL A 3 13.48 4.48 -23.11
N ALA A 4 12.80 4.41 -24.24
CA ALA A 4 13.44 4.48 -25.57
C ALA A 4 13.99 5.86 -25.97
N SER A 5 13.81 6.90 -25.14
CA SER A 5 14.19 8.27 -25.50
C SER A 5 15.54 8.75 -24.97
N GLY A 6 16.30 7.90 -24.26
CA GLY A 6 17.56 8.29 -23.59
C GLY A 6 17.38 9.28 -22.43
N LYS A 7 16.13 9.56 -22.03
CA LYS A 7 15.82 10.44 -20.89
C LYS A 7 15.97 9.70 -19.58
N LYS A 8 16.40 10.42 -18.56
CA LYS A 8 16.40 9.94 -17.18
C LYS A 8 15.04 10.15 -16.54
N LEU A 9 14.64 9.24 -15.66
CA LEU A 9 13.31 9.19 -15.05
C LEU A 9 13.38 9.39 -13.53
N ILE A 10 12.39 10.04 -12.97
CA ILE A 10 12.03 9.93 -11.56
C ILE A 10 10.75 9.10 -11.51
N LEU A 11 10.75 8.03 -10.71
CA LEU A 11 9.58 7.18 -10.54
C LEU A 11 8.78 7.67 -9.35
N PHE A 12 7.47 7.85 -9.55
CA PHE A 12 6.54 8.14 -8.46
C PHE A 12 5.56 6.98 -8.28
N GLY A 13 5.56 6.39 -7.10
CA GLY A 13 4.64 5.34 -6.71
C GLY A 13 3.68 5.83 -5.62
N TYR A 14 2.39 5.59 -5.84
CA TYR A 14 1.32 6.00 -4.95
C TYR A 14 0.47 4.78 -4.56
N SER A 15 0.17 4.63 -3.27
CA SER A 15 -0.69 3.56 -2.76
C SER A 15 -0.22 2.18 -3.24
N ILE A 16 -1.09 1.34 -3.77
CA ILE A 16 -0.75 0.02 -4.35
C ILE A 16 0.32 0.15 -5.45
N GLY A 17 0.29 1.20 -6.28
CA GLY A 17 1.29 1.43 -7.32
C GLY A 17 2.71 1.60 -6.79
N ALA A 18 2.87 2.04 -5.55
CA ALA A 18 4.16 2.19 -4.90
C ALA A 18 4.89 0.85 -4.67
N LEU A 19 4.14 -0.26 -4.54
CA LEU A 19 4.72 -1.60 -4.38
C LEU A 19 5.60 -2.02 -5.58
N MET A 20 5.31 -1.48 -6.76
CA MET A 20 6.06 -1.79 -7.98
C MET A 20 7.37 -1.00 -8.11
N VAL A 21 7.52 0.10 -7.36
CA VAL A 21 8.66 1.02 -7.50
C VAL A 21 10.01 0.32 -7.31
N PRO A 22 10.24 -0.48 -6.25
CA PRO A 22 11.52 -1.15 -6.07
C PRO A 22 11.89 -2.06 -7.24
N SER A 23 10.95 -2.83 -7.74
CA SER A 23 11.16 -3.72 -8.90
C SER A 23 11.47 -2.93 -10.16
N LEU A 24 10.77 -1.83 -10.42
CA LEU A 24 11.00 -0.95 -11.58
C LEU A 24 12.36 -0.27 -11.51
N VAL A 25 12.77 0.23 -10.33
CA VAL A 25 14.10 0.79 -10.09
C VAL A 25 15.17 -0.24 -10.41
N ASN A 26 15.07 -1.44 -9.83
CA ASN A 26 16.08 -2.47 -9.98
C ASN A 26 16.23 -2.96 -11.43
N ARG A 27 15.15 -3.01 -12.19
CA ARG A 27 15.16 -3.40 -13.61
C ARG A 27 15.66 -2.30 -14.55
N ASN A 28 15.61 -1.04 -14.13
CA ASN A 28 15.88 0.13 -15.00
C ASN A 28 16.91 1.09 -14.37
N ARG A 29 17.88 0.58 -13.61
CA ARG A 29 18.87 1.38 -12.87
C ARG A 29 19.56 2.46 -13.70
N GLU A 30 19.88 2.14 -14.96
CA GLU A 30 20.55 3.09 -15.85
C GLU A 30 19.66 4.26 -16.28
N SER A 31 18.35 4.09 -16.24
CA SER A 31 17.38 5.09 -16.69
C SER A 31 16.71 5.84 -15.55
N VAL A 32 16.73 5.31 -14.33
CA VAL A 32 16.08 5.93 -13.16
C VAL A 32 17.11 6.73 -12.36
N LEU A 33 16.80 7.99 -12.05
CA LEU A 33 17.62 8.87 -11.22
C LEU A 33 17.23 8.80 -9.75
N ALA A 34 15.95 8.72 -9.47
CA ALA A 34 15.39 8.73 -8.13
C ALA A 34 14.01 8.07 -8.12
N ALA A 35 13.52 7.73 -6.93
CA ALA A 35 12.18 7.27 -6.73
C ALA A 35 11.48 8.02 -5.59
N ILE A 36 10.16 8.15 -5.70
CA ILE A 36 9.28 8.74 -4.69
C ILE A 36 8.20 7.71 -4.38
N ILE A 37 7.99 7.43 -3.11
CA ILE A 37 6.96 6.51 -2.62
C ILE A 37 6.05 7.28 -1.67
N PHE A 38 4.75 7.26 -1.96
CA PHE A 38 3.75 7.83 -1.09
C PHE A 38 2.77 6.76 -0.62
N ASP A 39 2.64 6.62 0.68
CA ASP A 39 1.68 5.81 1.42
C ASP A 39 1.28 4.46 0.77
N THR A 40 1.86 3.34 1.23
CA THR A 40 1.64 2.01 0.64
C THR A 40 1.49 0.90 1.68
N MET A 41 1.22 -0.32 1.23
CA MET A 41 1.05 -1.53 2.05
C MET A 41 2.42 -2.14 2.41
N ILE A 42 3.12 -1.58 3.38
CA ILE A 42 4.51 -1.94 3.70
C ILE A 42 4.68 -3.42 4.08
N PHE A 43 3.75 -3.96 4.87
CA PHE A 43 3.81 -5.34 5.39
C PHE A 43 2.95 -6.33 4.57
N GLY A 44 2.63 -5.96 3.33
CA GLY A 44 1.86 -6.78 2.43
C GLY A 44 0.34 -6.62 2.54
N PRO A 45 -0.39 -7.21 1.59
CA PRO A 45 -1.82 -6.98 1.45
C PRO A 45 -2.64 -7.54 2.61
N LYS A 46 -2.28 -8.69 3.19
CA LYS A 46 -3.02 -9.27 4.32
C LYS A 46 -3.06 -8.31 5.51
N ASP A 47 -1.86 -7.88 5.94
CA ASP A 47 -1.72 -6.96 7.08
C ASP A 47 -2.49 -5.66 6.84
N TYR A 48 -2.34 -5.09 5.66
CA TYR A 48 -3.04 -3.88 5.24
C TYR A 48 -4.57 -4.03 5.32
N PHE A 49 -5.14 -5.02 4.64
CA PHE A 49 -6.58 -5.17 4.56
C PHE A 49 -7.22 -5.40 5.92
N VAL A 50 -6.65 -6.29 6.74
CA VAL A 50 -7.19 -6.62 8.06
C VAL A 50 -7.09 -5.42 9.01
N LYS A 51 -5.95 -4.74 9.06
CA LYS A 51 -5.79 -3.55 9.91
C LYS A 51 -6.64 -2.37 9.44
N ASN A 52 -6.77 -2.18 8.14
CA ASN A 52 -7.66 -1.17 7.60
C ASN A 52 -9.13 -1.47 7.95
N LYS A 53 -9.56 -2.72 7.82
CA LYS A 53 -10.92 -3.14 8.24
C LYS A 53 -11.19 -2.81 9.70
N ILE A 54 -10.28 -3.15 10.60
CA ILE A 54 -10.38 -2.82 12.03
C ILE A 54 -10.50 -1.31 12.23
N ARG A 55 -9.64 -0.52 11.58
CA ARG A 55 -9.63 0.93 11.68
C ARG A 55 -10.94 1.54 11.18
N GLN A 56 -11.44 1.09 10.04
CA GLN A 56 -12.71 1.55 9.50
C GLN A 56 -13.90 1.19 10.41
N ASP A 57 -13.89 0.02 11.03
CA ASP A 57 -14.93 -0.37 11.99
C ASP A 57 -14.90 0.50 13.26
N ILE A 58 -13.69 0.85 13.76
CA ILE A 58 -13.52 1.80 14.87
C ILE A 58 -14.08 3.17 14.49
N LEU A 59 -13.74 3.71 13.33
CA LEU A 59 -14.20 5.01 12.84
C LEU A 59 -15.73 5.07 12.68
N ARG A 60 -16.35 3.93 12.34
CA ARG A 60 -17.82 3.79 12.26
C ARG A 60 -18.50 3.58 13.60
N GLY A 61 -17.76 3.54 14.70
CA GLY A 61 -18.30 3.33 16.05
C GLY A 61 -18.82 1.92 16.31
N ILE A 62 -18.34 0.91 15.57
CA ILE A 62 -18.73 -0.48 15.81
C ILE A 62 -18.25 -0.93 17.19
N PRO A 63 -19.06 -1.64 18.00
CA PRO A 63 -18.65 -2.17 19.30
C PRO A 63 -17.42 -3.09 19.20
N LYS A 64 -16.54 -3.00 20.21
CA LYS A 64 -15.22 -3.68 20.20
C LYS A 64 -15.31 -5.20 20.02
N ASP A 65 -16.28 -5.86 20.63
CA ASP A 65 -16.53 -7.30 20.48
C ASP A 65 -16.90 -7.66 19.04
N LYS A 66 -17.71 -6.85 18.37
CA LYS A 66 -18.07 -7.01 16.97
C LYS A 66 -16.88 -6.73 16.05
N ILE A 67 -16.05 -5.73 16.36
CA ILE A 67 -14.84 -5.44 15.57
C ILE A 67 -13.93 -6.68 15.53
N MET A 68 -13.68 -7.30 16.67
CA MET A 68 -12.82 -8.49 16.74
C MET A 68 -13.40 -9.69 15.99
N TYR A 69 -14.71 -9.87 16.05
CA TYR A 69 -15.39 -10.91 15.28
C TYR A 69 -15.27 -10.63 13.76
N ASN A 70 -15.61 -9.43 13.34
CA ASN A 70 -15.53 -9.00 11.94
C ASN A 70 -14.11 -9.13 11.39
N ALA A 71 -13.10 -8.73 12.18
CA ALA A 71 -11.70 -8.82 11.79
C ALA A 71 -11.26 -10.27 11.55
N ARG A 72 -11.64 -11.20 12.40
CA ARG A 72 -11.32 -12.64 12.22
C ARG A 72 -12.00 -13.22 10.98
N THR A 73 -13.27 -12.91 10.77
CA THR A 73 -14.01 -13.37 9.59
C THR A 73 -13.40 -12.81 8.31
N PHE A 74 -13.01 -11.53 8.34
CA PHE A 74 -12.36 -10.87 7.21
C PHE A 74 -10.94 -11.38 6.97
N ASP A 75 -10.16 -11.65 8.03
CA ASP A 75 -8.82 -12.25 7.94
C ASP A 75 -8.86 -13.61 7.23
N SER A 76 -9.80 -14.48 7.62
CA SER A 76 -10.00 -15.77 6.96
C SER A 76 -10.41 -15.62 5.49
N PHE A 77 -11.24 -14.63 5.16
CA PHE A 77 -11.60 -14.32 3.78
C PHE A 77 -10.37 -13.89 2.97
N ILE A 78 -9.58 -12.95 3.51
CA ILE A 78 -8.37 -12.45 2.86
C ILE A 78 -7.34 -13.56 2.63
N GLU A 79 -7.14 -14.49 3.58
CA GLU A 79 -6.25 -15.64 3.38
C GLU A 79 -6.62 -16.45 2.14
N ILE A 80 -7.91 -16.75 1.96
CA ILE A 80 -8.38 -17.53 0.81
C ILE A 80 -8.23 -16.74 -0.50
N VAL A 81 -8.49 -15.41 -0.45
CA VAL A 81 -8.32 -14.52 -1.61
C VAL A 81 -6.86 -14.46 -2.05
N LEU A 82 -5.92 -14.32 -1.11
CA LEU A 82 -4.48 -14.22 -1.40
C LEU A 82 -3.87 -15.56 -1.86
N ASP A 83 -4.45 -16.69 -1.50
CA ASP A 83 -4.02 -18.01 -1.99
C ASP A 83 -4.24 -18.17 -3.52
N GLY A 84 -5.18 -17.43 -4.10
CA GLY A 84 -5.41 -17.37 -5.55
C GLY A 84 -6.01 -18.63 -6.18
N LYS A 85 -6.26 -19.70 -5.41
CA LYS A 85 -6.69 -21.00 -5.95
C LYS A 85 -8.16 -21.06 -6.37
N HIS A 86 -8.98 -20.15 -5.86
CA HIS A 86 -10.42 -20.15 -6.05
C HIS A 86 -10.88 -18.79 -6.59
N SER A 87 -11.89 -18.79 -7.44
CA SER A 87 -12.54 -17.54 -7.82
C SER A 87 -13.28 -16.91 -6.63
N ILE A 88 -13.47 -15.59 -6.64
CA ILE A 88 -14.26 -14.88 -5.60
C ILE A 88 -15.66 -15.51 -5.49
N ASN A 89 -16.29 -15.88 -6.61
CA ASN A 89 -17.60 -16.49 -6.62
C ASN A 89 -17.62 -17.88 -5.95
N ASP A 90 -16.58 -18.69 -6.16
CA ASP A 90 -16.48 -20.00 -5.50
C ASP A 90 -16.26 -19.86 -3.99
N ILE A 91 -15.44 -18.87 -3.58
CA ILE A 91 -15.21 -18.55 -2.17
C ILE A 91 -16.54 -18.19 -1.48
N VAL A 92 -17.31 -17.29 -2.08
CA VAL A 92 -18.63 -16.88 -1.54
C VAL A 92 -19.64 -18.02 -1.56
N LYS A 93 -19.66 -18.86 -2.61
CA LYS A 93 -20.53 -20.01 -2.68
C LYS A 93 -20.28 -21.02 -1.55
N GLN A 94 -19.01 -21.26 -1.22
CA GLN A 94 -18.62 -22.14 -0.12
C GLN A 94 -18.84 -21.50 1.26
N ASN A 95 -18.71 -20.18 1.35
CA ASN A 95 -18.78 -19.41 2.60
C ASN A 95 -19.68 -18.17 2.41
N PRO A 96 -21.01 -18.32 2.44
CA PRO A 96 -21.95 -17.23 2.15
C PRO A 96 -21.79 -15.98 3.03
N GLN A 97 -21.19 -16.11 4.23
CA GLN A 97 -20.90 -14.98 5.11
C GLN A 97 -19.91 -13.98 4.51
N TYR A 98 -19.12 -14.35 3.50
CA TYR A 98 -18.19 -13.46 2.82
C TYR A 98 -18.83 -12.59 1.73
N SER A 99 -20.11 -12.82 1.41
CA SER A 99 -20.83 -12.04 0.39
C SER A 99 -20.83 -10.53 0.67
N THR A 100 -20.75 -10.14 1.94
CA THR A 100 -20.70 -8.73 2.35
C THR A 100 -19.39 -8.01 1.96
N TYR A 101 -18.36 -8.75 1.56
CA TYR A 101 -17.06 -8.20 1.14
C TYR A 101 -16.92 -8.13 -0.38
N VAL A 102 -17.92 -8.64 -1.11
CA VAL A 102 -17.81 -8.87 -2.55
C VAL A 102 -18.89 -8.11 -3.29
N GLU A 103 -18.51 -7.46 -4.38
CA GLU A 103 -19.40 -6.76 -5.27
C GLU A 103 -19.14 -7.22 -6.71
N HIS A 104 -20.21 -7.61 -7.42
CA HIS A 104 -20.14 -8.11 -8.82
C HIS A 104 -19.13 -9.25 -9.04
N GLY A 105 -18.93 -10.12 -8.03
CA GLY A 105 -17.98 -11.24 -8.11
C GLY A 105 -16.51 -10.82 -7.95
N LEU A 106 -16.27 -9.61 -7.49
CA LEU A 106 -14.93 -9.03 -7.25
C LEU A 106 -14.81 -8.57 -5.80
N PHE A 107 -13.59 -8.62 -5.26
CA PHE A 107 -13.25 -7.97 -4.01
C PHE A 107 -12.55 -6.64 -4.31
N ALA A 108 -13.07 -5.53 -3.80
CA ALA A 108 -12.56 -4.19 -4.07
C ALA A 108 -12.17 -3.95 -5.56
N GLY A 109 -12.97 -4.48 -6.48
CA GLY A 109 -12.82 -4.28 -7.93
C GLY A 109 -11.88 -5.26 -8.65
N HIS A 110 -11.29 -6.24 -7.95
CA HIS A 110 -10.32 -7.18 -8.53
C HIS A 110 -10.67 -8.65 -8.22
N ASP A 111 -10.11 -9.56 -9.02
CA ASP A 111 -10.20 -11.02 -8.81
C ASP A 111 -9.10 -11.54 -7.86
N THR A 112 -9.10 -12.82 -7.58
CA THR A 112 -8.13 -13.46 -6.69
C THR A 112 -6.71 -13.49 -7.29
N ASN A 113 -6.56 -13.59 -8.61
CA ASN A 113 -5.25 -13.60 -9.25
C ASN A 113 -4.50 -12.30 -9.00
N TYR A 114 -5.19 -11.15 -9.11
CA TYR A 114 -4.62 -9.85 -8.79
C TYR A 114 -4.06 -9.80 -7.36
N TYR A 115 -4.82 -10.31 -6.38
CA TYR A 115 -4.38 -10.29 -4.98
C TYR A 115 -3.29 -11.29 -4.69
N HIS A 116 -3.30 -12.43 -5.35
CA HIS A 116 -2.22 -13.41 -5.27
C HIS A 116 -0.91 -12.82 -5.79
N GLU A 117 -0.90 -12.25 -6.99
CA GLU A 117 0.28 -11.57 -7.54
C GLU A 117 0.76 -10.42 -6.64
N LEU A 118 -0.16 -9.68 -6.03
CA LEU A 118 0.18 -8.61 -5.09
C LEU A 118 0.85 -9.16 -3.82
N SER A 119 0.45 -10.34 -3.35
CA SER A 119 1.02 -10.97 -2.16
C SER A 119 2.45 -11.48 -2.34
N GLU A 120 2.86 -11.74 -3.58
CA GLU A 120 4.22 -12.18 -3.92
C GLU A 120 5.26 -11.04 -3.93
N ILE A 121 4.82 -9.78 -3.77
CA ILE A 121 5.71 -8.63 -3.79
C ILE A 121 6.38 -8.46 -2.43
N ASP A 122 7.68 -8.76 -2.33
CA ASP A 122 8.50 -8.42 -1.17
C ASP A 122 8.97 -6.95 -1.26
N PHE A 123 8.07 -6.05 -0.88
CA PHE A 123 8.29 -4.61 -0.93
C PHE A 123 9.44 -4.18 -0.01
N LEU A 124 9.54 -4.77 1.18
CA LEU A 124 10.54 -4.39 2.18
C LEU A 124 11.96 -4.69 1.70
N SER A 125 12.22 -5.92 1.25
CA SER A 125 13.52 -6.29 0.68
C SER A 125 13.82 -5.51 -0.60
N GLY A 126 12.79 -5.26 -1.41
CA GLY A 126 12.89 -4.42 -2.60
C GLY A 126 13.38 -3.01 -2.27
N CYS A 127 12.79 -2.34 -1.27
CA CYS A 127 13.22 -1.00 -0.85
C CYS A 127 14.67 -0.99 -0.31
N LYS A 128 15.07 -1.98 0.47
CA LYS A 128 16.44 -2.11 0.98
C LYS A 128 17.48 -2.29 -0.12
N SER A 129 17.08 -2.79 -1.27
CA SER A 129 17.96 -3.00 -2.43
C SER A 129 18.10 -1.77 -3.35
N ILE A 130 17.36 -0.70 -3.09
CA ILE A 130 17.45 0.55 -3.86
C ILE A 130 18.75 1.27 -3.48
N SER A 131 19.57 1.54 -4.49
CA SER A 131 20.83 2.30 -4.36
C SER A 131 20.76 3.69 -5.00
N LEU A 132 19.56 4.19 -5.25
CA LEU A 132 19.27 5.51 -5.81
C LEU A 132 18.58 6.38 -4.75
N PRO A 133 18.59 7.72 -4.90
CA PRO A 133 17.81 8.58 -4.04
C PRO A 133 16.35 8.17 -3.95
N LEU A 134 15.87 7.98 -2.73
CA LEU A 134 14.50 7.55 -2.42
C LEU A 134 13.86 8.54 -1.47
N LEU A 135 12.78 9.18 -1.90
CA LEU A 135 11.94 10.04 -1.08
C LEU A 135 10.72 9.25 -0.62
N LEU A 136 10.52 9.21 0.68
CA LEU A 136 9.39 8.56 1.31
C LEU A 136 8.46 9.63 1.88
N LEU A 137 7.27 9.72 1.31
CA LEU A 137 6.23 10.66 1.71
C LEU A 137 5.17 9.95 2.56
N ILE A 138 4.76 10.57 3.65
CA ILE A 138 3.76 10.02 4.56
C ILE A 138 2.67 11.05 4.82
N GLY A 139 1.42 10.65 4.64
CA GLY A 139 0.25 11.40 5.06
C GLY A 139 -0.12 11.08 6.51
N SER A 140 0.10 12.01 7.44
CA SER A 140 -0.23 11.77 8.86
C SER A 140 -1.74 11.68 9.15
N ARG A 141 -2.57 12.09 8.20
CA ARG A 141 -4.03 12.04 8.25
C ARG A 141 -4.61 10.93 7.36
N ASP A 142 -3.75 10.13 6.75
CA ASP A 142 -4.19 9.01 5.94
C ASP A 142 -4.83 7.93 6.82
N CYS A 143 -6.14 7.77 6.72
CA CYS A 143 -6.87 6.74 7.44
C CYS A 143 -6.87 5.37 6.74
N ALA A 144 -6.33 5.28 5.53
CA ALA A 144 -6.19 4.01 4.82
C ALA A 144 -4.95 3.23 5.25
N ILE A 145 -3.92 3.91 5.77
CA ILE A 145 -2.67 3.30 6.22
C ILE A 145 -2.43 3.49 7.72
N ASP A 146 -1.50 2.72 8.28
CA ASP A 146 -1.05 2.90 9.66
C ASP A 146 0.21 3.79 9.68
N PHE A 147 0.03 5.07 10.02
CA PHE A 147 1.10 6.05 10.12
C PHE A 147 2.27 5.60 11.00
N LYS A 148 2.00 4.94 12.15
CA LYS A 148 3.06 4.47 13.05
C LYS A 148 3.88 3.35 12.44
N GLN A 149 3.23 2.45 11.69
CA GLN A 149 3.95 1.40 10.96
C GLN A 149 4.84 1.98 9.87
N HIS A 150 4.37 3.01 9.17
CA HIS A 150 5.18 3.70 8.16
C HIS A 150 6.41 4.35 8.77
N LEU A 151 6.26 5.05 9.89
CA LEU A 151 7.40 5.63 10.61
C LEU A 151 8.41 4.55 11.02
N PHE A 152 7.93 3.45 11.63
CA PHE A 152 8.81 2.34 12.03
C PHE A 152 9.55 1.71 10.83
N PHE A 153 8.85 1.50 9.73
CA PHE A 153 9.45 0.99 8.50
C PHE A 153 10.55 1.91 7.99
N PHE A 154 10.26 3.21 7.89
CA PHE A 154 11.22 4.17 7.38
C PHE A 154 12.45 4.30 8.27
N ASP A 155 12.26 4.24 9.57
CA ASP A 155 13.40 4.20 10.51
C ASP A 155 14.25 2.93 10.30
N SER A 156 13.62 1.78 9.96
CA SER A 156 14.33 0.53 9.71
C SER A 156 15.14 0.49 8.42
N ILE A 157 14.77 1.26 7.40
CA ILE A 157 15.51 1.36 6.14
C ILE A 157 16.48 2.54 6.11
N SER A 158 16.21 3.61 6.87
CA SER A 158 17.09 4.78 7.00
C SER A 158 18.34 4.49 7.85
N SER A 159 18.32 3.44 8.67
CA SER A 159 19.46 3.01 9.48
C SER A 159 20.58 2.32 8.67
N THR A 160 20.34 2.00 7.43
CA THR A 160 21.39 1.59 6.50
C THR A 160 22.13 2.85 6.06
N GLU A 161 23.45 2.88 6.17
CA GLU A 161 24.42 4.00 5.98
C GLU A 161 24.29 4.87 4.70
N SER A 162 23.10 4.98 4.14
CA SER A 162 22.87 5.72 2.91
C SER A 162 22.15 7.03 3.19
N ASP A 163 22.84 8.16 2.97
CA ASP A 163 22.27 9.51 2.82
C ASP A 163 21.25 9.61 1.65
N ILE A 164 20.80 8.47 1.15
CA ILE A 164 20.00 8.34 -0.06
C ILE A 164 18.51 8.39 0.25
N ILE A 165 18.11 8.07 1.49
CA ILE A 165 16.69 7.96 1.85
C ILE A 165 16.26 9.17 2.65
N HIS A 166 15.34 9.96 2.09
CA HIS A 166 14.70 11.07 2.78
C HIS A 166 13.28 10.69 3.16
N LYS A 167 12.82 11.21 4.31
CA LYS A 167 11.46 11.03 4.82
C LYS A 167 10.82 12.40 5.02
N GLU A 168 9.65 12.58 4.44
CA GLU A 168 8.81 13.76 4.65
C GLU A 168 7.44 13.35 5.15
N VAL A 169 6.92 14.07 6.15
CA VAL A 169 5.61 13.84 6.74
C VAL A 169 4.75 15.07 6.53
N PHE A 170 3.61 14.90 5.88
CA PHE A 170 2.65 15.96 5.63
C PHE A 170 1.34 15.73 6.39
N SER A 171 0.67 16.81 6.79
CA SER A 171 -0.66 16.75 7.40
C SER A 171 -1.76 16.58 6.33
N ILE A 172 -1.65 15.51 5.54
CA ILE A 172 -2.53 15.20 4.42
C ILE A 172 -3.15 13.81 4.56
N ASP A 173 -4.27 13.62 3.88
CA ASP A 173 -4.93 12.32 3.72
C ASP A 173 -4.37 11.53 2.51
N HIS A 174 -4.96 10.35 2.27
CA HIS A 174 -4.59 9.48 1.14
C HIS A 174 -4.75 10.15 -0.24
N SER A 175 -5.53 11.21 -0.35
CA SER A 175 -5.78 11.94 -1.59
C SER A 175 -5.00 13.27 -1.68
N PHE A 176 -3.92 13.41 -0.90
CA PHE A 176 -3.11 14.63 -0.81
C PHE A 176 -3.87 15.85 -0.29
N ARG A 177 -4.96 15.68 0.47
CA ARG A 177 -5.77 16.76 0.98
C ARG A 177 -5.38 17.11 2.41
N ASN A 178 -5.21 18.39 2.67
CA ASN A 178 -5.00 18.93 4.01
C ASN A 178 -6.31 18.96 4.84
N GLU A 179 -6.25 19.51 6.04
CA GLU A 179 -7.39 19.59 6.96
C GLU A 179 -8.57 20.42 6.44
N THR A 180 -8.34 21.32 5.49
CA THR A 180 -9.40 22.09 4.82
C THR A 180 -10.04 21.33 3.65
N GLY A 181 -9.55 20.15 3.32
CA GLY A 181 -9.99 19.35 2.19
C GLY A 181 -9.38 19.78 0.84
N SER A 182 -8.48 20.77 0.85
CA SER A 182 -7.77 21.25 -0.33
C SER A 182 -6.53 20.41 -0.60
N ILE A 183 -6.13 20.29 -1.88
CA ILE A 183 -4.84 19.68 -2.25
C ILE A 183 -3.70 20.46 -1.61
N ASP A 184 -2.81 19.76 -0.91
CA ASP A 184 -1.66 20.36 -0.26
C ASP A 184 -0.57 20.71 -1.28
N SER A 185 -0.34 22.00 -1.48
CA SER A 185 0.61 22.50 -2.49
C SER A 185 2.06 22.25 -2.10
N GLU A 186 2.39 22.16 -0.82
CA GLU A 186 3.76 21.91 -0.37
C GLU A 186 4.14 20.45 -0.64
N CYS A 187 3.23 19.51 -0.36
CA CYS A 187 3.45 18.11 -0.71
C CYS A 187 3.64 17.92 -2.23
N ILE A 188 2.79 18.58 -3.04
CA ILE A 188 2.88 18.46 -4.51
C ILE A 188 4.21 19.02 -5.04
N LYS A 189 4.79 20.04 -4.43
CA LYS A 189 6.12 20.55 -4.82
C LYS A 189 7.26 19.56 -4.58
N CYS A 190 7.07 18.59 -3.67
CA CYS A 190 8.06 17.53 -3.42
C CYS A 190 8.02 16.40 -4.47
N ILE A 191 6.93 16.28 -5.23
CA ILE A 191 6.71 15.29 -6.30
C ILE A 191 7.19 15.86 -7.63
#